data_0e2c382dccc0b6d18d7bb205305c56c2
#
_entry.id   0e2c382dccc0b6d18d7bb205305c56c2
#
_cell.length_a   1.000
_cell.length_b   1.000
_cell.length_c   1.000
_cell.angle_alpha   90.00
_cell.angle_beta   90.00
_cell.angle_gamma   90.00
#
_symmetry.space_group_name_H-M   'P 1'
#
loop_
_entity.id
_entity.type
_entity.pdbx_description
1 polymer ?
#
loop_
_entity_poly.entity_id
_entity_poly.type
_entity_poly.pdbx_seq_one_letter_code
_entity_poly.pdbx_strand_id
1 'polypeptide(L)'
;KSVETSGKYFLYSLLYLQNLDSRDDIDSSYSFIKRSKDLFPNELTKERDELEELGISMASLDSIKSLIDSLEFNFVKEINSISEYRKYMMDHRSSKFYDQAQRNWHTLEFEIASNINTWQSYLEFVKNFEDAEDFLLAKSLYEELLFKDKTSDRSLQSFEKFLNENPETPYKDSLELMIFKF
;
A
#
# COMPACT_ATOMS: atom_id res chain seq x y z
N LYS A 1 31.50 -17.15 22.64
CA LYS A 1 30.45 -16.38 21.95
C LYS A 1 30.67 -16.61 20.46
N SER A 2 29.69 -17.18 19.76
CA SER A 2 29.71 -17.28 18.29
C SER A 2 29.74 -15.88 17.71
N VAL A 3 30.74 -15.58 16.87
CA VAL A 3 30.85 -14.29 16.19
C VAL A 3 29.68 -14.19 15.22
N GLU A 4 28.95 -13.09 15.29
CA GLU A 4 27.88 -12.77 14.34
C GLU A 4 28.52 -12.24 13.07
N THR A 5 28.42 -12.98 11.98
CA THR A 5 28.97 -12.59 10.67
C THR A 5 27.86 -12.51 9.64
N SER A 6 28.08 -11.68 8.62
CA SER A 6 27.19 -11.56 7.47
C SER A 6 26.97 -12.92 6.78
N GLY A 7 28.04 -13.67 6.53
CA GLY A 7 27.97 -15.00 5.91
C GLY A 7 27.10 -16.01 6.67
N LYS A 8 27.18 -15.99 8.01
CA LYS A 8 26.36 -16.87 8.85
C LYS A 8 24.87 -16.59 8.66
N TYR A 9 24.47 -15.31 8.67
CA TYR A 9 23.07 -14.93 8.49
C TYR A 9 22.60 -15.15 7.05
N PHE A 10 23.47 -14.98 6.06
CA PHE A 10 23.17 -15.36 4.69
C PHE A 10 22.82 -16.84 4.56
N LEU A 11 23.63 -17.72 5.15
CA LEU A 11 23.39 -19.16 5.13
C LEU A 11 22.09 -19.53 5.88
N TYR A 12 21.78 -18.88 7.00
CA TYR A 12 20.50 -19.10 7.68
C TYR A 12 19.32 -18.67 6.82
N SER A 13 19.41 -17.54 6.13
CA SER A 13 18.36 -17.11 5.19
C SER A 13 18.13 -18.17 4.10
N LEU A 14 19.20 -18.69 3.48
CA LEU A 14 19.09 -19.76 2.48
C LEU A 14 18.50 -21.05 3.04
N LEU A 15 18.85 -21.43 4.29
CA LEU A 15 18.32 -22.62 4.93
C LEU A 15 16.80 -22.56 5.08
N TYR A 16 16.26 -21.41 5.50
CA TYR A 16 14.83 -21.21 5.60
C TYR A 16 14.15 -21.22 4.23
N LEU A 17 14.77 -20.63 3.20
CA LEU A 17 14.25 -20.66 1.82
C LEU A 17 14.24 -22.06 1.21
N GLN A 18 15.23 -22.91 1.56
CA GLN A 18 15.27 -24.31 1.08
C GLN A 18 14.23 -25.20 1.74
N ASN A 19 13.80 -24.88 2.97
CA ASN A 19 12.83 -25.64 3.75
C ASN A 19 11.55 -24.81 3.95
N LEU A 20 11.08 -24.19 2.87
CA LEU A 20 9.93 -23.29 2.89
C LEU A 20 8.62 -24.08 3.02
N ASP A 21 8.13 -24.27 4.24
CA ASP A 21 6.88 -24.97 4.55
C ASP A 21 5.77 -24.01 5.02
N SER A 22 6.15 -22.79 5.40
CA SER A 22 5.23 -21.81 5.99
C SER A 22 5.64 -20.37 5.70
N ARG A 23 4.73 -19.41 5.95
CA ARG A 23 5.03 -17.99 5.92
C ARG A 23 6.07 -17.59 6.97
N ASP A 24 6.06 -18.24 8.13
CA ASP A 24 7.05 -17.98 9.20
C ASP A 24 8.48 -18.26 8.74
N ASP A 25 8.68 -19.18 7.79
CA ASP A 25 9.98 -19.43 7.16
C ASP A 25 10.42 -18.27 6.27
N ILE A 26 9.49 -17.63 5.56
CA ILE A 26 9.75 -16.42 4.77
C ILE A 26 10.14 -15.26 5.69
N ASP A 27 9.38 -15.02 6.77
CA ASP A 27 9.64 -13.97 7.77
C ASP A 27 11.02 -14.18 8.43
N SER A 28 11.35 -15.44 8.78
CA SER A 28 12.65 -15.82 9.34
C SER A 28 13.78 -15.57 8.33
N SER A 29 13.61 -16.01 7.09
CA SER A 29 14.58 -15.78 6.01
C SER A 29 14.81 -14.29 5.76
N TYR A 30 13.74 -13.49 5.75
CA TYR A 30 13.80 -12.03 5.61
C TYR A 30 14.60 -11.38 6.75
N SER A 31 14.34 -11.78 7.98
CA SER A 31 15.05 -11.28 9.16
C SER A 31 16.57 -11.57 9.06
N PHE A 32 16.93 -12.77 8.64
CA PHE A 32 18.32 -13.16 8.48
C PHE A 32 19.03 -12.45 7.32
N ILE A 33 18.39 -12.33 6.16
CA ILE A 33 19.02 -11.62 5.02
C ILE A 33 19.20 -10.12 5.33
N LYS A 34 18.25 -9.51 6.03
CA LYS A 34 18.37 -8.12 6.50
C LYS A 34 19.56 -7.97 7.44
N ARG A 35 19.69 -8.86 8.42
CA ARG A 35 20.82 -8.84 9.34
C ARG A 35 22.17 -9.07 8.65
N SER A 36 22.20 -9.96 7.66
CA SER A 36 23.38 -10.18 6.81
C SER A 36 23.80 -8.90 6.08
N LYS A 37 22.84 -8.21 5.47
CA LYS A 37 23.09 -6.94 4.77
C LYS A 37 23.59 -5.82 5.69
N ASP A 38 23.08 -5.74 6.91
CA ASP A 38 23.49 -4.75 7.90
C ASP A 38 24.94 -4.98 8.37
N LEU A 39 25.39 -6.23 8.42
CA LEU A 39 26.73 -6.60 8.88
C LEU A 39 27.77 -6.53 7.76
N PHE A 40 27.44 -6.87 6.53
CA PHE A 40 28.37 -7.02 5.42
C PHE A 40 29.29 -5.80 5.19
N PRO A 41 28.84 -4.55 5.22
CA PRO A 41 29.68 -3.38 5.03
C PRO A 41 30.70 -3.19 6.17
N ASN A 42 30.42 -3.76 7.35
CA ASN A 42 31.23 -3.62 8.57
C ASN A 42 32.22 -4.78 8.78
N GLU A 43 32.18 -5.80 7.89
CA GLU A 43 33.17 -6.87 7.94
C GLU A 43 34.57 -6.34 7.64
N LEU A 44 35.59 -6.94 8.24
CA LEU A 44 36.99 -6.64 7.92
C LEU A 44 37.25 -6.96 6.43
N THR A 45 38.16 -6.23 5.81
CA THR A 45 38.45 -6.38 4.36
C THR A 45 38.76 -7.84 4.00
N LYS A 46 39.59 -8.51 4.79
CA LYS A 46 39.92 -9.92 4.56
C LYS A 46 38.70 -10.85 4.63
N GLU A 47 37.85 -10.65 5.64
CA GLU A 47 36.64 -11.46 5.83
C GLU A 47 35.64 -11.23 4.69
N ARG A 48 35.53 -9.98 4.24
CA ARG A 48 34.67 -9.63 3.09
C ARG A 48 35.18 -10.25 1.80
N ASP A 49 36.51 -10.18 1.54
CA ASP A 49 37.13 -10.81 0.36
C ASP A 49 36.89 -12.33 0.36
N GLU A 50 37.01 -12.99 1.52
CA GLU A 50 36.73 -14.42 1.69
C GLU A 50 35.22 -14.73 1.42
N LEU A 51 34.30 -13.85 1.84
CA LEU A 51 32.86 -13.99 1.56
C LEU A 51 32.56 -13.81 0.07
N GLU A 52 33.22 -12.82 -0.58
CA GLU A 52 33.05 -12.58 -2.02
C GLU A 52 33.60 -13.74 -2.86
N GLU A 53 34.69 -14.38 -2.47
CA GLU A 53 35.20 -15.62 -3.09
C GLU A 53 34.20 -16.77 -2.99
N LEU A 54 33.40 -16.81 -1.91
CA LEU A 54 32.31 -17.77 -1.73
C LEU A 54 31.00 -17.35 -2.45
N GLY A 55 31.01 -16.24 -3.21
CA GLY A 55 29.85 -15.72 -3.91
C GLY A 55 28.88 -14.92 -3.02
N ILE A 56 29.28 -14.57 -1.79
CA ILE A 56 28.50 -13.76 -0.86
C ILE A 56 28.93 -12.31 -1.00
N SER A 57 28.17 -11.54 -1.73
CA SER A 57 28.39 -10.12 -2.02
C SER A 57 27.12 -9.33 -1.76
N MET A 58 27.21 -7.98 -1.74
CA MET A 58 26.01 -7.15 -1.65
C MET A 58 25.01 -7.47 -2.77
N ALA A 59 25.46 -7.76 -3.97
CA ALA A 59 24.60 -8.13 -5.09
C ALA A 59 23.85 -9.45 -4.85
N SER A 60 24.52 -10.47 -4.29
CA SER A 60 23.87 -11.74 -3.96
C SER A 60 22.88 -11.57 -2.79
N LEU A 61 23.22 -10.75 -1.78
CA LEU A 61 22.33 -10.41 -0.67
C LEU A 61 21.08 -9.67 -1.17
N ASP A 62 21.23 -8.73 -2.10
CA ASP A 62 20.12 -8.02 -2.73
C ASP A 62 19.23 -8.95 -3.56
N SER A 63 19.83 -9.89 -4.27
CA SER A 63 19.10 -10.89 -5.06
C SER A 63 18.23 -11.79 -4.18
N ILE A 64 18.77 -12.30 -3.06
CA ILE A 64 18.03 -13.12 -2.11
C ILE A 64 16.92 -12.30 -1.45
N LYS A 65 17.23 -11.06 -1.02
CA LYS A 65 16.19 -10.17 -0.48
C LYS A 65 15.05 -9.93 -1.47
N SER A 66 15.36 -9.69 -2.75
CA SER A 66 14.34 -9.49 -3.79
C SER A 66 13.49 -10.74 -4.04
N LEU A 67 14.07 -11.93 -3.92
CA LEU A 67 13.33 -13.20 -3.98
C LEU A 67 12.35 -13.31 -2.82
N ILE A 68 12.80 -13.04 -1.60
CA ILE A 68 11.97 -13.06 -0.39
C ILE A 68 10.82 -12.04 -0.50
N ASP A 69 11.12 -10.81 -0.93
CA ASP A 69 10.10 -9.77 -1.18
C ASP A 69 9.02 -10.26 -2.15
N SER A 70 9.43 -11.03 -3.19
CA SER A 70 8.50 -11.60 -4.18
C SER A 70 7.63 -12.71 -3.60
N LEU A 71 8.21 -13.60 -2.81
CA LEU A 71 7.48 -14.69 -2.15
C LEU A 71 6.44 -14.13 -1.18
N GLU A 72 6.85 -13.22 -0.31
CA GLU A 72 5.94 -12.56 0.65
C GLU A 72 4.83 -11.79 -0.07
N PHE A 73 5.14 -11.06 -1.14
CA PHE A 73 4.13 -10.34 -1.90
C PHE A 73 3.09 -11.28 -2.54
N ASN A 74 3.51 -12.47 -3.01
CA ASN A 74 2.57 -13.44 -3.54
C ASN A 74 1.61 -13.97 -2.46
N PHE A 75 2.10 -14.25 -1.23
CA PHE A 75 1.25 -14.60 -0.11
C PHE A 75 0.25 -13.50 0.22
N VAL A 76 0.71 -12.26 0.31
CA VAL A 76 -0.14 -11.09 0.57
C VAL A 76 -1.23 -10.95 -0.49
N LYS A 77 -0.90 -11.18 -1.76
CA LYS A 77 -1.88 -11.17 -2.86
C LYS A 77 -2.92 -12.27 -2.75
N GLU A 78 -2.53 -13.47 -2.32
CA GLU A 78 -3.46 -14.59 -2.14
C GLU A 78 -4.46 -14.31 -1.02
N ILE A 79 -3.99 -13.72 0.11
CA ILE A 79 -4.87 -13.32 1.22
C ILE A 79 -5.74 -12.13 0.84
N ASN A 80 -5.20 -11.20 0.04
CA ASN A 80 -5.87 -10.02 -0.51
C ASN A 80 -6.65 -9.22 0.56
N SER A 81 -5.98 -8.79 1.61
CA SER A 81 -6.57 -7.97 2.67
C SER A 81 -5.79 -6.69 2.94
N ILE A 82 -6.50 -5.65 3.40
CA ILE A 82 -5.92 -4.34 3.75
C ILE A 82 -4.80 -4.50 4.79
N SER A 83 -5.03 -5.29 5.83
CA SER A 83 -4.05 -5.52 6.90
C SER A 83 -2.76 -6.12 6.38
N GLU A 84 -2.85 -7.06 5.44
CA GLU A 84 -1.70 -7.75 4.86
C GLU A 84 -0.90 -6.83 3.93
N TYR A 85 -1.56 -6.07 3.06
CA TYR A 85 -0.86 -5.09 2.23
C TYR A 85 -0.16 -4.02 3.06
N ARG A 86 -0.80 -3.51 4.12
CA ARG A 86 -0.20 -2.54 5.03
C ARG A 86 0.99 -3.12 5.78
N LYS A 87 0.88 -4.35 6.30
CA LYS A 87 2.00 -5.07 6.93
C LYS A 87 3.17 -5.21 5.97
N TYR A 88 2.91 -5.70 4.74
CA TYR A 88 3.93 -5.84 3.71
C TYR A 88 4.68 -4.51 3.44
N MET A 89 3.94 -3.43 3.26
CA MET A 89 4.53 -2.10 3.02
C MET A 89 5.37 -1.60 4.20
N MET A 90 5.00 -1.92 5.43
CA MET A 90 5.79 -1.58 6.62
C MET A 90 7.11 -2.34 6.67
N ASP A 91 7.09 -3.63 6.37
CA ASP A 91 8.22 -4.53 6.52
C ASP A 91 9.16 -4.49 5.29
N HIS A 92 8.61 -4.30 4.08
CA HIS A 92 9.29 -4.38 2.79
C HIS A 92 9.36 -3.03 2.04
N ARG A 93 9.70 -1.94 2.74
CA ARG A 93 9.70 -0.55 2.20
C ARG A 93 10.54 -0.35 0.94
N SER A 94 11.60 -1.13 0.77
CA SER A 94 12.50 -1.07 -0.41
C SER A 94 12.19 -2.14 -1.46
N SER A 95 11.07 -2.82 -1.35
CA SER A 95 10.64 -3.81 -2.31
C SER A 95 10.17 -3.14 -3.60
N LYS A 96 10.48 -3.77 -4.74
CA LYS A 96 9.92 -3.36 -6.04
C LYS A 96 8.39 -3.55 -6.14
N PHE A 97 7.79 -4.27 -5.20
CA PHE A 97 6.35 -4.50 -5.14
C PHE A 97 5.62 -3.52 -4.19
N TYR A 98 6.35 -2.58 -3.58
CA TYR A 98 5.77 -1.62 -2.64
C TYR A 98 4.59 -0.85 -3.26
N ASP A 99 4.80 -0.24 -4.43
CA ASP A 99 3.76 0.52 -5.12
C ASP A 99 2.57 -0.35 -5.55
N GLN A 100 2.82 -1.62 -5.91
CA GLN A 100 1.74 -2.55 -6.25
C GLN A 100 0.93 -2.93 -5.01
N ALA A 101 1.57 -3.13 -3.86
CA ALA A 101 0.89 -3.38 -2.59
C ALA A 101 0.01 -2.18 -2.20
N GLN A 102 0.52 -0.97 -2.39
CA GLN A 102 -0.22 0.27 -2.14
C GLN A 102 -1.46 0.39 -3.04
N ARG A 103 -1.31 0.18 -4.35
CA ARG A 103 -2.44 0.18 -5.28
C ARG A 103 -3.51 -0.83 -4.90
N ASN A 104 -3.11 -2.08 -4.60
CA ASN A 104 -4.06 -3.11 -4.20
C ASN A 104 -4.79 -2.76 -2.90
N TRP A 105 -4.07 -2.18 -1.92
CA TRP A 105 -4.70 -1.66 -0.70
C TRP A 105 -5.73 -0.58 -1.01
N HIS A 106 -5.38 0.43 -1.81
CA HIS A 106 -6.30 1.51 -2.19
C HIS A 106 -7.53 0.98 -2.94
N THR A 107 -7.36 -0.01 -3.82
CA THR A 107 -8.49 -0.67 -4.49
C THR A 107 -9.45 -1.31 -3.50
N LEU A 108 -8.96 -2.02 -2.48
CA LEU A 108 -9.82 -2.61 -1.44
C LEU A 108 -10.56 -1.55 -0.61
N GLU A 109 -9.92 -0.43 -0.29
CA GLU A 109 -10.57 0.69 0.40
C GLU A 109 -11.66 1.34 -0.47
N PHE A 110 -11.42 1.47 -1.78
CA PHE A 110 -12.44 1.94 -2.71
C PHE A 110 -13.61 0.95 -2.84
N GLU A 111 -13.34 -0.35 -2.87
CA GLU A 111 -14.38 -1.40 -2.87
C GLU A 111 -15.26 -1.31 -1.61
N ILE A 112 -14.66 -1.06 -0.44
CA ILE A 112 -15.41 -0.84 0.81
C ILE A 112 -16.31 0.40 0.68
N ALA A 113 -15.76 1.53 0.23
CA ALA A 113 -16.53 2.74 0.03
C ALA A 113 -17.69 2.54 -0.95
N SER A 114 -17.45 1.78 -2.02
CA SER A 114 -18.44 1.46 -3.06
C SER A 114 -19.53 0.52 -2.56
N ASN A 115 -19.20 -0.44 -1.72
CA ASN A 115 -20.18 -1.34 -1.11
C ASN A 115 -21.11 -0.62 -0.13
N ILE A 116 -20.60 0.38 0.62
CA ILE A 116 -21.40 1.25 1.49
C ILE A 116 -22.24 2.21 0.66
N ASN A 117 -21.68 2.73 -0.44
CA ASN A 117 -22.32 3.56 -1.47
C ASN A 117 -23.08 4.78 -0.90
N THR A 118 -22.41 5.54 -0.04
CA THR A 118 -22.90 6.82 0.51
C THR A 118 -21.91 7.93 0.20
N TRP A 119 -22.40 9.20 0.18
CA TRP A 119 -21.49 10.32 -0.01
C TRP A 119 -20.43 10.41 1.10
N GLN A 120 -20.74 9.97 2.32
CA GLN A 120 -19.82 9.94 3.45
C GLN A 120 -18.67 8.94 3.21
N SER A 121 -19.00 7.73 2.72
CA SER A 121 -17.99 6.70 2.46
C SER A 121 -17.01 7.12 1.36
N TYR A 122 -17.51 7.74 0.28
CA TYR A 122 -16.64 8.26 -0.77
C TYR A 122 -15.84 9.49 -0.32
N LEU A 123 -16.41 10.37 0.50
CA LEU A 123 -15.68 11.50 1.08
C LEU A 123 -14.52 11.04 1.96
N GLU A 124 -14.73 9.99 2.75
CA GLU A 124 -13.67 9.41 3.59
C GLU A 124 -12.55 8.83 2.73
N PHE A 125 -12.89 8.12 1.66
CA PHE A 125 -11.90 7.63 0.70
C PHE A 125 -11.10 8.78 0.07
N VAL A 126 -11.76 9.78 -0.46
CA VAL A 126 -11.13 10.96 -1.10
C VAL A 126 -10.17 11.69 -0.14
N LYS A 127 -10.51 11.78 1.15
CA LYS A 127 -9.65 12.44 2.14
C LYS A 127 -8.39 11.66 2.48
N ASN A 128 -8.43 10.33 2.39
CA ASN A 128 -7.35 9.48 2.86
C ASN A 128 -6.47 8.92 1.74
N PHE A 129 -6.94 8.93 0.47
CA PHE A 129 -6.30 8.24 -0.66
C PHE A 129 -6.22 9.14 -1.89
N GLU A 130 -5.56 10.30 -1.75
CA GLU A 130 -5.45 11.31 -2.80
C GLU A 130 -4.64 10.83 -4.02
N ASP A 131 -3.74 9.89 -3.81
CA ASP A 131 -2.89 9.25 -4.82
C ASP A 131 -3.46 7.93 -5.39
N ALA A 132 -4.68 7.54 -4.99
CA ALA A 132 -5.32 6.34 -5.51
C ALA A 132 -5.77 6.50 -6.98
N GLU A 133 -5.72 5.42 -7.75
CA GLU A 133 -6.21 5.38 -9.14
C GLU A 133 -7.70 5.74 -9.21
N ASP A 134 -8.48 5.31 -8.20
CA ASP A 134 -9.93 5.54 -8.11
C ASP A 134 -10.31 6.90 -7.48
N PHE A 135 -9.33 7.77 -7.17
CA PHE A 135 -9.58 9.05 -6.51
C PHE A 135 -10.60 9.93 -7.26
N LEU A 136 -10.41 10.13 -8.57
CA LEU A 136 -11.31 10.98 -9.36
C LEU A 136 -12.71 10.38 -9.47
N LEU A 137 -12.83 9.07 -9.57
CA LEU A 137 -14.11 8.38 -9.58
C LEU A 137 -14.82 8.52 -8.23
N ALA A 138 -14.12 8.27 -7.13
CA ALA A 138 -14.64 8.43 -5.78
C ALA A 138 -15.11 9.87 -5.52
N LYS A 139 -14.33 10.86 -5.97
CA LYS A 139 -14.69 12.27 -5.87
C LYS A 139 -15.97 12.59 -6.65
N SER A 140 -16.10 12.11 -7.87
CA SER A 140 -17.32 12.30 -8.67
C SER A 140 -18.55 11.67 -8.01
N LEU A 141 -18.43 10.45 -7.49
CA LEU A 141 -19.50 9.75 -6.77
C LEU A 141 -19.88 10.46 -5.46
N TYR A 142 -18.88 10.94 -4.72
CA TYR A 142 -19.10 11.78 -3.54
C TYR A 142 -19.93 13.01 -3.87
N GLU A 143 -19.52 13.80 -4.87
CA GLU A 143 -20.19 15.03 -5.28
C GLU A 143 -21.63 14.75 -5.76
N GLU A 144 -21.82 13.70 -6.55
CA GLU A 144 -23.14 13.30 -7.05
C GLU A 144 -24.09 12.90 -5.93
N LEU A 145 -23.66 12.01 -5.05
CA LEU A 145 -24.48 11.53 -3.95
C LEU A 145 -24.77 12.61 -2.92
N LEU A 146 -23.80 13.49 -2.62
CA LEU A 146 -23.98 14.64 -1.75
C LEU A 146 -25.04 15.58 -2.33
N PHE A 147 -24.94 15.91 -3.63
CA PHE A 147 -25.93 16.74 -4.30
C PHE A 147 -27.33 16.11 -4.22
N LYS A 148 -27.48 14.85 -4.56
CA LYS A 148 -28.76 14.14 -4.50
C LYS A 148 -29.37 14.12 -3.10
N ASP A 149 -28.55 13.88 -2.07
CA ASP A 149 -28.99 13.85 -0.68
C ASP A 149 -29.49 15.23 -0.21
N LYS A 150 -28.68 16.26 -0.39
CA LYS A 150 -28.94 17.61 0.13
C LYS A 150 -30.02 18.39 -0.62
N THR A 151 -30.31 17.98 -1.86
CA THR A 151 -31.35 18.64 -2.69
C THR A 151 -32.53 17.72 -2.99
N SER A 152 -32.71 16.67 -2.21
CA SER A 152 -33.73 15.61 -2.42
C SER A 152 -35.16 16.14 -2.40
N ASP A 153 -35.47 17.16 -1.60
CA ASP A 153 -36.78 17.81 -1.50
C ASP A 153 -37.07 18.80 -2.65
N ARG A 154 -36.05 19.10 -3.49
CA ARG A 154 -36.12 20.00 -4.64
C ARG A 154 -36.69 21.40 -4.30
N SER A 155 -36.51 21.87 -3.09
CA SER A 155 -36.95 23.20 -2.67
C SER A 155 -35.91 24.27 -3.03
N LEU A 156 -36.39 25.53 -3.23
CA LEU A 156 -35.50 26.67 -3.39
C LEU A 156 -34.51 26.77 -2.23
N GLN A 157 -34.97 26.57 -1.03
CA GLN A 157 -34.14 26.64 0.18
C GLN A 157 -33.02 25.59 0.19
N SER A 158 -33.30 24.36 -0.25
CA SER A 158 -32.27 23.30 -0.32
C SER A 158 -31.21 23.60 -1.38
N PHE A 159 -31.61 24.17 -2.53
CA PHE A 159 -30.69 24.53 -3.61
C PHE A 159 -29.77 25.70 -3.18
N GLU A 160 -30.36 26.77 -2.62
CA GLU A 160 -29.56 27.90 -2.12
C GLU A 160 -28.60 27.49 -1.00
N LYS A 161 -29.08 26.69 -0.05
CA LYS A 161 -28.26 26.17 1.03
C LYS A 161 -27.10 25.32 0.50
N PHE A 162 -27.39 24.38 -0.42
CA PHE A 162 -26.36 23.53 -0.99
C PHE A 162 -25.29 24.33 -1.71
N LEU A 163 -25.69 25.31 -2.52
CA LEU A 163 -24.76 26.17 -3.27
C LEU A 163 -23.89 27.03 -2.36
N ASN A 164 -24.45 27.54 -1.26
CA ASN A 164 -23.70 28.31 -0.26
C ASN A 164 -22.69 27.44 0.51
N GLU A 165 -23.03 26.18 0.82
CA GLU A 165 -22.15 25.25 1.52
C GLU A 165 -21.10 24.61 0.59
N ASN A 166 -21.37 24.56 -0.72
CA ASN A 166 -20.54 23.91 -1.73
C ASN A 166 -20.32 24.81 -2.96
N PRO A 167 -19.64 25.97 -2.84
CA PRO A 167 -19.55 26.97 -3.92
C PRO A 167 -18.79 26.48 -5.15
N GLU A 168 -17.92 25.49 -4.99
CA GLU A 168 -17.12 24.87 -6.07
C GLU A 168 -17.74 23.58 -6.62
N THR A 169 -19.01 23.33 -6.33
CA THR A 169 -19.72 22.14 -6.83
C THR A 169 -19.76 22.11 -8.36
N PRO A 170 -19.62 20.93 -9.00
CA PRO A 170 -19.80 20.80 -10.45
C PRO A 170 -21.24 21.05 -10.91
N TYR A 171 -22.19 21.13 -9.97
CA TYR A 171 -23.62 21.39 -10.25
C TYR A 171 -24.02 22.86 -10.15
N LYS A 172 -23.07 23.79 -9.98
CA LYS A 172 -23.31 25.21 -9.77
C LYS A 172 -24.21 25.83 -10.81
N ASP A 173 -23.86 25.74 -12.10
CA ASP A 173 -24.63 26.34 -13.20
C ASP A 173 -26.04 25.78 -13.29
N SER A 174 -26.18 24.46 -13.04
CA SER A 174 -27.49 23.80 -13.02
C SER A 174 -28.36 24.27 -11.86
N LEU A 175 -27.76 24.46 -10.70
CA LEU A 175 -28.46 24.97 -9.50
C LEU A 175 -28.89 26.43 -9.67
N GLU A 176 -28.03 27.30 -10.16
CA GLU A 176 -28.34 28.69 -10.44
C GLU A 176 -29.51 28.82 -11.44
N LEU A 177 -29.53 27.95 -12.46
CA LEU A 177 -30.65 27.90 -13.40
C LEU A 177 -31.94 27.38 -12.74
N MET A 178 -31.87 26.41 -11.83
CA MET A 178 -33.02 25.90 -11.09
C MET A 178 -33.57 26.96 -10.14
N ILE A 179 -32.70 27.65 -9.39
CA ILE A 179 -33.06 28.74 -8.48
C ILE A 179 -33.76 29.90 -9.24
N PHE A 180 -33.26 30.25 -10.42
CA PHE A 180 -33.85 31.31 -11.27
C PHE A 180 -35.30 30.98 -11.72
N LYS A 181 -35.68 29.73 -11.76
CA LYS A 181 -37.02 29.27 -12.19
C LYS A 181 -38.09 29.27 -11.10
N PHE A 182 -37.70 29.48 -9.82
CA PHE A 182 -38.63 29.64 -8.72
C PHE A 182 -39.14 31.07 -8.61
#